data_ed83b3fbfaefe9ecf33b9d0e916e17a5
#
_entry.id   ed83b3fbfaefe9ecf33b9d0e916e17a5
#
_cell.length_a   1.000
_cell.length_b   1.000
_cell.length_c   1.000
_cell.angle_alpha   90.00
_cell.angle_beta   90.00
_cell.angle_gamma   90.00
#
_symmetry.space_group_name_H-M   'P 1'
#
loop_
_entity.id
_entity.type
_entity.pdbx_description
1 polymer ?
#
loop_
_entity_poly.entity_id
_entity_poly.type
_entity_poly.pdbx_seq_one_letter_code
_entity_poly.pdbx_strand_id
1 'polypeptide(L)'
;DADYGYGRTAALDFAAIWAAIYRSRLWILGILVACLLAGIVISLLSTPIYRATSTVQIDQEAAKVIGTEETDLSASIQDSDRFLQTQLDIIRSRALATSVAEDENLFGNKAFLEAMGVDPDVESEGALSKEETERELVLETLRENFSVSLPIDSRVTSMVFESPDPKLAARIANSYAENYIRNNLQRKFDTSSYAREFLKEQLDAAAARLGESERKAL
;
A
#
# COMPACT_ATOMS: atom_id res chain seq x y z
N ASP A 1 -1.43 52.66 61.30
CA ASP A 1 -0.29 52.27 60.45
C ASP A 1 -0.46 50.80 60.10
N ALA A 2 -0.94 50.61 58.87
CA ALA A 2 -1.17 49.28 58.32
C ALA A 2 0.09 48.84 57.55
N ASP A 3 0.76 47.87 58.11
CA ASP A 3 1.91 47.23 57.48
C ASP A 3 1.42 46.18 56.45
N TYR A 4 1.42 46.58 55.18
CA TYR A 4 1.15 45.69 54.07
C TYR A 4 2.38 44.86 53.79
N GLY A 5 2.40 43.67 54.36
CA GLY A 5 3.42 42.63 54.05
C GLY A 5 3.43 42.31 52.56
N TYR A 6 4.45 42.78 51.89
CA TYR A 6 4.76 42.47 50.49
C TYR A 6 4.97 40.98 50.28
N GLY A 7 4.25 40.48 49.32
CA GLY A 7 4.28 39.08 48.93
C GLY A 7 5.67 38.52 48.75
N ARG A 8 5.90 37.39 49.38
CA ARG A 8 7.03 36.50 49.05
C ARG A 8 6.84 36.07 47.59
N THR A 9 7.61 36.74 46.73
CA THR A 9 7.86 36.14 45.40
C THR A 9 8.43 34.77 45.66
N ALA A 10 7.72 33.77 45.16
CA ALA A 10 8.15 32.37 45.18
C ALA A 10 9.41 32.28 44.29
N ALA A 11 10.52 32.78 44.75
CA ALA A 11 11.81 32.46 44.17
C ALA A 11 11.96 30.95 44.36
N LEU A 12 12.05 30.24 43.25
CA LEU A 12 12.31 28.81 43.25
C LEU A 12 13.60 28.59 44.05
N ASP A 13 13.43 28.16 45.30
CA ASP A 13 14.56 27.89 46.18
C ASP A 13 15.22 26.59 45.74
N PHE A 14 16.18 26.74 44.81
CA PHE A 14 16.95 25.61 44.26
C PHE A 14 17.61 24.77 45.36
N ALA A 15 17.97 25.37 46.48
CA ALA A 15 18.54 24.68 47.63
C ALA A 15 17.51 23.79 48.32
N ALA A 16 16.26 24.25 48.47
CA ALA A 16 15.17 23.47 49.05
C ALA A 16 14.78 22.29 48.12
N ILE A 17 14.74 22.52 46.79
CA ILE A 17 14.49 21.47 45.82
C ILE A 17 15.61 20.43 45.86
N TRP A 18 16.85 20.86 45.88
CA TRP A 18 18.02 19.97 45.97
C TRP A 18 18.01 19.13 47.26
N ALA A 19 17.73 19.73 48.41
CA ALA A 19 17.59 19.02 49.69
C ALA A 19 16.43 18.00 49.68
N ALA A 20 15.29 18.34 49.06
CA ALA A 20 14.16 17.42 48.91
C ALA A 20 14.52 16.21 48.01
N ILE A 21 15.23 16.44 46.90
CA ILE A 21 15.71 15.36 46.02
C ILE A 21 16.67 14.42 46.75
N TYR A 22 17.60 15.01 47.53
CA TYR A 22 18.58 14.19 48.26
C TYR A 22 17.96 13.39 49.39
N ARG A 23 16.92 13.92 50.02
CA ARG A 23 16.16 13.25 51.08
C ARG A 23 15.31 12.11 50.54
N SER A 24 14.74 12.24 49.32
CA SER A 24 13.87 11.25 48.70
C SER A 24 14.57 10.42 47.59
N ARG A 25 15.91 10.45 47.53
CA ARG A 25 16.70 9.78 46.49
C ARG A 25 16.35 8.30 46.30
N LEU A 26 16.07 7.57 47.38
CA LEU A 26 15.69 6.15 47.31
C LEU A 26 14.31 5.94 46.67
N TRP A 27 13.36 6.85 46.98
CA TRP A 27 12.05 6.81 46.38
C TRP A 27 12.10 7.18 44.88
N ILE A 28 12.87 8.18 44.52
CA ILE A 28 13.09 8.61 43.14
C ILE A 28 13.76 7.47 42.35
N LEU A 29 14.81 6.87 42.92
CA LEU A 29 15.50 5.75 42.32
C LEU A 29 14.55 4.53 42.16
N GLY A 30 13.71 4.24 43.16
CA GLY A 30 12.72 3.17 43.12
C GLY A 30 11.69 3.35 42.00
N ILE A 31 11.16 4.58 41.87
CA ILE A 31 10.22 4.92 40.78
C ILE A 31 10.90 4.80 39.43
N LEU A 32 12.14 5.32 39.30
CA LEU A 32 12.90 5.26 38.06
C LEU A 32 13.16 3.81 37.61
N VAL A 33 13.57 2.95 38.54
CA VAL A 33 13.78 1.53 38.28
C VAL A 33 12.46 0.82 37.93
N ALA A 34 11.36 1.14 38.61
CA ALA A 34 10.04 0.60 38.31
C ALA A 34 9.56 1.00 36.90
N CYS A 35 9.71 2.27 36.53
CA CYS A 35 9.38 2.73 35.17
C CYS A 35 10.26 2.07 34.11
N LEU A 36 11.56 1.89 34.38
CA LEU A 36 12.48 1.23 33.45
C LEU A 36 12.11 -0.24 33.27
N LEU A 37 11.82 -0.94 34.35
CA LEU A 37 11.34 -2.34 34.28
C LEU A 37 10.01 -2.45 33.54
N ALA A 38 9.05 -1.57 33.83
CA ALA A 38 7.79 -1.52 33.10
C ALA A 38 8.00 -1.28 31.59
N GLY A 39 8.89 -0.35 31.23
CA GLY A 39 9.25 -0.10 29.84
C GLY A 39 9.87 -1.32 29.14
N ILE A 40 10.77 -2.04 29.82
CA ILE A 40 11.36 -3.28 29.31
C ILE A 40 10.28 -4.36 29.11
N VAL A 41 9.41 -4.53 30.08
CA VAL A 41 8.31 -5.52 29.99
C VAL A 41 7.39 -5.21 28.81
N ILE A 42 6.96 -3.96 28.67
CA ILE A 42 6.13 -3.52 27.55
C ILE A 42 6.85 -3.77 26.21
N SER A 43 8.14 -3.41 26.13
CA SER A 43 8.94 -3.60 24.93
C SER A 43 9.12 -5.08 24.55
N LEU A 44 9.26 -5.96 25.53
CA LEU A 44 9.38 -7.40 25.28
C LEU A 44 8.05 -8.06 24.90
N LEU A 45 6.93 -7.50 25.37
CA LEU A 45 5.59 -7.99 25.03
C LEU A 45 5.09 -7.46 23.68
N SER A 46 5.69 -6.38 23.15
CA SER A 46 5.32 -5.83 21.86
C SER A 46 5.74 -6.77 20.73
N THR A 47 4.80 -7.15 19.87
CA THR A 47 5.09 -7.95 18.69
C THR A 47 5.91 -7.13 17.69
N PRO A 48 7.07 -7.62 17.23
CA PRO A 48 7.84 -6.92 16.22
C PRO A 48 7.04 -6.91 14.89
N ILE A 49 7.02 -5.77 14.21
CA ILE A 49 6.43 -5.65 12.88
C ILE A 49 7.56 -5.47 11.88
N TYR A 50 7.60 -6.37 10.90
CA TYR A 50 8.58 -6.35 9.81
C TYR A 50 7.95 -5.74 8.57
N ARG A 51 8.73 -4.91 7.90
CA ARG A 51 8.33 -4.23 6.68
C ARG A 51 9.16 -4.78 5.52
N ALA A 52 8.51 -5.36 4.53
CA ALA A 52 9.13 -5.75 3.29
C ALA A 52 8.74 -4.79 2.17
N THR A 53 9.70 -4.46 1.30
CA THR A 53 9.48 -3.55 0.19
C THR A 53 9.85 -4.24 -1.12
N SER A 54 8.93 -4.24 -2.07
CA SER A 54 9.15 -4.60 -3.46
C SER A 54 9.01 -3.36 -4.33
N THR A 55 9.80 -3.24 -5.38
CA THR A 55 9.78 -2.08 -6.26
C THR A 55 9.48 -2.47 -7.70
N VAL A 56 8.61 -1.69 -8.35
CA VAL A 56 8.26 -1.88 -9.76
C VAL A 56 8.36 -0.55 -10.50
N GLN A 57 9.00 -0.58 -11.65
CA GLN A 57 9.04 0.56 -12.54
C GLN A 57 7.77 0.60 -13.39
N ILE A 58 7.11 1.76 -13.41
CA ILE A 58 5.93 2.00 -14.24
C ILE A 58 6.34 2.81 -15.45
N ASP A 59 6.39 2.15 -16.61
CA ASP A 59 6.68 2.82 -17.88
C ASP A 59 5.38 3.32 -18.52
N GLN A 60 5.34 4.61 -18.76
CA GLN A 60 4.33 5.23 -19.59
C GLN A 60 4.77 5.07 -21.04
N GLU A 61 4.13 4.18 -21.80
CA GLU A 61 4.22 4.24 -23.25
C GLU A 61 3.55 5.54 -23.71
N ALA A 62 4.37 6.53 -24.08
CA ALA A 62 3.86 7.69 -24.80
C ALA A 62 3.15 7.15 -26.05
N ALA A 63 1.82 7.28 -26.11
CA ALA A 63 1.08 7.14 -27.35
C ALA A 63 1.67 8.20 -28.31
N LYS A 64 2.60 7.79 -29.16
CA LYS A 64 3.05 8.61 -30.28
C LYS A 64 1.85 8.82 -31.18
N VAL A 65 1.07 9.82 -30.89
CA VAL A 65 0.09 10.34 -31.84
C VAL A 65 0.92 10.99 -32.98
N ILE A 66 1.06 10.22 -34.04
CA ILE A 66 1.69 10.69 -35.27
C ILE A 66 0.83 11.87 -35.77
N GLY A 67 1.31 13.09 -35.62
CA GLY A 67 0.80 14.21 -36.40
C GLY A 67 0.25 15.45 -35.71
N THR A 68 0.74 15.85 -34.52
CA THR A 68 0.55 17.23 -34.06
C THR A 68 1.82 17.75 -33.39
N GLU A 69 2.57 18.52 -34.14
CA GLU A 69 3.57 19.45 -33.62
C GLU A 69 2.81 20.51 -32.82
N GLU A 70 3.17 20.70 -31.58
CA GLU A 70 2.63 21.55 -30.50
C GLU A 70 1.74 20.81 -29.49
N THR A 71 2.32 19.79 -28.86
CA THR A 71 1.74 19.27 -27.63
C THR A 71 2.18 20.20 -26.50
N ASP A 72 1.21 20.93 -25.92
CA ASP A 72 1.40 21.77 -24.73
C ASP A 72 2.13 20.96 -23.65
N LEU A 73 3.33 21.38 -23.29
CA LEU A 73 4.19 20.68 -22.33
C LEU A 73 3.45 20.49 -21.00
N SER A 74 2.58 21.44 -20.66
CA SER A 74 1.74 21.41 -19.45
C SER A 74 0.68 20.32 -19.50
N ALA A 75 0.08 20.06 -20.65
CA ALA A 75 -0.92 19.00 -20.84
C ALA A 75 -0.25 17.62 -20.71
N SER A 76 0.96 17.45 -21.25
CA SER A 76 1.68 16.17 -21.19
C SER A 76 2.14 15.82 -19.77
N ILE A 77 2.47 16.81 -18.93
CA ILE A 77 2.82 16.59 -17.53
C ILE A 77 1.58 16.18 -16.73
N GLN A 78 0.45 16.88 -16.90
CA GLN A 78 -0.81 16.54 -16.22
C GLN A 78 -1.32 15.14 -16.61
N ASP A 79 -1.17 14.75 -17.86
CA ASP A 79 -1.56 13.41 -18.32
C ASP A 79 -0.64 12.32 -17.73
N SER A 80 0.65 12.62 -17.57
CA SER A 80 1.59 11.72 -16.86
C SER A 80 1.20 11.52 -15.41
N ASP A 81 0.87 12.58 -14.69
CA ASP A 81 0.47 12.50 -13.29
C ASP A 81 -0.84 11.72 -13.10
N ARG A 82 -1.82 11.96 -13.96
CA ARG A 82 -3.08 11.21 -13.95
C ARG A 82 -2.87 9.71 -14.24
N PHE A 83 -2.00 9.41 -15.20
CA PHE A 83 -1.65 8.04 -15.52
C PHE A 83 -1.03 7.34 -14.30
N LEU A 84 -0.05 7.97 -13.65
CA LEU A 84 0.61 7.41 -12.46
C LEU A 84 -0.38 7.23 -11.31
N GLN A 85 -1.27 8.21 -11.05
CA GLN A 85 -2.33 8.07 -10.06
C GLN A 85 -3.25 6.87 -10.38
N THR A 86 -3.65 6.71 -11.63
CA THR A 86 -4.46 5.57 -12.05
C THR A 86 -3.74 4.24 -11.80
N GLN A 87 -2.42 4.18 -12.03
CA GLN A 87 -1.65 2.96 -11.75
C GLN A 87 -1.58 2.67 -10.25
N LEU A 88 -1.42 3.70 -9.41
CA LEU A 88 -1.48 3.53 -7.94
C LEU A 88 -2.84 3.03 -7.48
N ASP A 89 -3.94 3.52 -8.05
CA ASP A 89 -5.29 3.07 -7.72
C ASP A 89 -5.51 1.60 -8.13
N ILE A 90 -4.95 1.20 -9.27
CA ILE A 90 -4.97 -0.21 -9.71
C ILE A 90 -4.20 -1.09 -8.72
N ILE A 91 -3.03 -0.64 -8.25
CA ILE A 91 -2.22 -1.39 -7.28
C ILE A 91 -2.94 -1.51 -5.94
N ARG A 92 -3.69 -0.49 -5.52
CA ARG A 92 -4.51 -0.49 -4.30
C ARG A 92 -5.85 -1.19 -4.46
N SER A 93 -6.20 -1.62 -5.65
CA SER A 93 -7.53 -2.15 -5.95
C SER A 93 -7.79 -3.47 -5.22
N ARG A 94 -9.05 -3.68 -4.86
CA ARG A 94 -9.53 -4.96 -4.32
C ARG A 94 -9.23 -6.13 -5.28
N ALA A 95 -9.30 -5.88 -6.59
CA ALA A 95 -9.04 -6.90 -7.59
C ALA A 95 -7.61 -7.44 -7.51
N LEU A 96 -6.62 -6.54 -7.33
CA LEU A 96 -5.22 -6.97 -7.17
C LEU A 96 -5.03 -7.72 -5.85
N ALA A 97 -5.61 -7.24 -4.74
CA ALA A 97 -5.56 -7.93 -3.46
C ALA A 97 -6.19 -9.33 -3.54
N THR A 98 -7.29 -9.49 -4.29
CA THR A 98 -7.91 -10.80 -4.54
C THR A 98 -6.97 -11.73 -5.31
N SER A 99 -6.33 -11.24 -6.38
CA SER A 99 -5.35 -12.04 -7.14
C SER A 99 -4.17 -12.49 -6.27
N VAL A 100 -3.67 -11.62 -5.39
CA VAL A 100 -2.61 -11.96 -4.42
C VAL A 100 -3.09 -13.02 -3.43
N ALA A 101 -4.31 -12.86 -2.89
CA ALA A 101 -4.89 -13.81 -1.94
C ALA A 101 -5.10 -15.20 -2.56
N GLU A 102 -5.46 -15.25 -3.85
CA GLU A 102 -5.61 -16.50 -4.62
C GLU A 102 -4.25 -17.17 -4.90
N ASP A 103 -3.27 -16.42 -5.39
CA ASP A 103 -1.93 -16.93 -5.71
C ASP A 103 -1.22 -17.48 -4.46
N GLU A 104 -1.36 -16.79 -3.33
CA GLU A 104 -0.75 -17.20 -2.06
C GLU A 104 -1.60 -18.19 -1.25
N ASN A 105 -2.77 -18.58 -1.78
CA ASN A 105 -3.73 -19.47 -1.11
C ASN A 105 -4.08 -18.98 0.30
N LEU A 106 -4.41 -17.70 0.43
CA LEU A 106 -4.74 -17.09 1.73
C LEU A 106 -6.20 -17.30 2.12
N PHE A 107 -7.09 -17.51 1.15
CA PHE A 107 -8.49 -17.81 1.44
C PHE A 107 -8.65 -19.16 2.12
N GLY A 108 -9.33 -19.17 3.27
CA GLY A 108 -9.45 -20.36 4.13
C GLY A 108 -8.18 -20.71 4.91
N ASN A 109 -7.14 -19.92 4.83
CA ASN A 109 -5.89 -20.14 5.56
C ASN A 109 -5.90 -19.41 6.90
N LYS A 110 -6.40 -20.08 7.94
CA LYS A 110 -6.44 -19.53 9.30
C LYS A 110 -5.05 -19.15 9.83
N ALA A 111 -4.01 -19.88 9.46
CA ALA A 111 -2.64 -19.59 9.87
C ALA A 111 -2.13 -18.23 9.38
N PHE A 112 -2.64 -17.74 8.24
CA PHE A 112 -2.35 -16.38 7.77
C PHE A 112 -2.94 -15.33 8.71
N LEU A 113 -4.22 -15.44 9.05
CA LEU A 113 -4.92 -14.51 9.94
C LEU A 113 -4.29 -14.51 11.34
N GLU A 114 -4.01 -15.69 11.89
CA GLU A 114 -3.32 -15.84 13.18
C GLU A 114 -1.92 -15.19 13.15
N ALA A 115 -1.16 -15.40 12.07
CA ALA A 115 0.16 -14.79 11.90
C ALA A 115 0.08 -13.25 11.80
N MET A 116 -1.02 -12.71 11.29
CA MET A 116 -1.31 -11.28 11.27
C MET A 116 -1.91 -10.75 12.57
N GLY A 117 -2.20 -11.63 13.55
CA GLY A 117 -2.80 -11.27 14.82
C GLY A 117 -4.31 -11.00 14.74
N VAL A 118 -4.96 -11.51 13.69
CA VAL A 118 -6.40 -11.39 13.47
C VAL A 118 -7.07 -12.69 13.88
N ASP A 119 -8.15 -12.61 14.65
CA ASP A 119 -8.92 -13.80 15.05
C ASP A 119 -9.68 -14.36 13.84
N PRO A 120 -9.40 -15.62 13.42
CA PRO A 120 -10.07 -16.22 12.27
C PRO A 120 -11.51 -16.65 12.56
N ASP A 121 -11.91 -16.79 13.83
CA ASP A 121 -13.23 -17.28 14.24
C ASP A 121 -14.21 -16.13 14.60
N VAL A 122 -14.13 -15.01 13.89
CA VAL A 122 -15.09 -13.91 14.04
C VAL A 122 -16.48 -14.41 13.65
N GLU A 123 -17.43 -14.26 14.58
CA GLU A 123 -18.83 -14.56 14.30
C GLU A 123 -19.32 -13.63 13.18
N SER A 124 -19.90 -14.22 12.12
CA SER A 124 -20.47 -13.46 11.02
C SER A 124 -21.63 -12.60 11.53
N GLU A 125 -21.41 -11.32 11.75
CA GLU A 125 -22.48 -10.35 11.99
C GLU A 125 -23.15 -10.00 10.66
N GLY A 126 -24.24 -10.69 10.32
CA GLY A 126 -25.08 -10.31 9.19
C GLY A 126 -25.45 -11.43 8.22
N ALA A 127 -25.80 -11.06 7.00
CA ALA A 127 -26.31 -11.94 5.94
C ALA A 127 -25.22 -12.70 5.16
N LEU A 128 -23.94 -12.51 5.49
CA LEU A 128 -22.82 -13.16 4.79
C LEU A 128 -22.62 -14.60 5.30
N SER A 129 -22.25 -15.49 4.39
CA SER A 129 -21.82 -16.83 4.78
C SER A 129 -20.48 -16.77 5.51
N LYS A 130 -20.15 -17.78 6.30
CA LYS A 130 -18.88 -17.85 7.01
C LYS A 130 -17.68 -17.74 6.06
N GLU A 131 -17.75 -18.38 4.90
CA GLU A 131 -16.71 -18.34 3.88
C GLU A 131 -16.53 -16.94 3.27
N GLU A 132 -17.62 -16.22 3.06
CA GLU A 132 -17.57 -14.83 2.57
C GLU A 132 -16.98 -13.89 3.62
N THR A 133 -17.30 -14.11 4.89
CA THR A 133 -16.74 -13.33 6.00
C THR A 133 -15.23 -13.57 6.13
N GLU A 134 -14.77 -14.83 6.04
CA GLU A 134 -13.34 -15.16 6.05
C GLU A 134 -12.60 -14.53 4.85
N ARG A 135 -13.20 -14.56 3.66
CA ARG A 135 -12.63 -13.93 2.47
C ARG A 135 -12.50 -12.42 2.62
N GLU A 136 -13.53 -11.77 3.16
CA GLU A 136 -13.50 -10.34 3.40
C GLU A 136 -12.44 -9.96 4.43
N LEU A 137 -12.33 -10.73 5.51
CA LEU A 137 -11.34 -10.53 6.55
C LEU A 137 -9.90 -10.65 6.01
N VAL A 138 -9.63 -11.62 5.13
CA VAL A 138 -8.33 -11.75 4.45
C VAL A 138 -8.04 -10.53 3.59
N LEU A 139 -9.01 -10.07 2.80
CA LEU A 139 -8.84 -8.91 1.92
C LEU A 139 -8.66 -7.61 2.70
N GLU A 140 -9.38 -7.44 3.81
CA GLU A 140 -9.23 -6.29 4.70
C GLU A 140 -7.85 -6.29 5.36
N THR A 141 -7.41 -7.44 5.90
CA THR A 141 -6.07 -7.61 6.47
C THR A 141 -4.97 -7.29 5.46
N LEU A 142 -5.10 -7.75 4.21
CA LEU A 142 -4.15 -7.42 3.15
C LEU A 142 -4.12 -5.91 2.86
N ARG A 143 -5.29 -5.26 2.78
CA ARG A 143 -5.39 -3.83 2.47
C ARG A 143 -4.85 -2.93 3.58
N GLU A 144 -5.13 -3.26 4.84
CA GLU A 144 -4.68 -2.49 6.00
C GLU A 144 -3.15 -2.51 6.15
N ASN A 145 -2.53 -3.66 5.85
CA ASN A 145 -1.10 -3.87 6.01
C ASN A 145 -0.31 -3.61 4.71
N PHE A 146 -0.99 -3.24 3.62
CA PHE A 146 -0.36 -2.91 2.35
C PHE A 146 -0.34 -1.41 2.11
N SER A 147 0.81 -0.90 1.75
CA SER A 147 0.97 0.48 1.32
C SER A 147 1.78 0.58 0.04
N VAL A 148 1.40 1.55 -0.79
CA VAL A 148 2.11 1.84 -2.04
C VAL A 148 2.45 3.32 -2.09
N SER A 149 3.67 3.63 -2.48
CA SER A 149 4.16 4.99 -2.64
C SER A 149 4.95 5.15 -3.92
N LEU A 150 4.76 6.30 -4.54
CA LEU A 150 5.53 6.74 -5.71
C LEU A 150 6.19 8.06 -5.32
N PRO A 151 7.53 8.11 -5.20
CA PRO A 151 8.25 9.35 -4.96
C PRO A 151 8.02 10.35 -6.10
N ILE A 152 7.97 11.63 -5.76
CA ILE A 152 7.88 12.72 -6.73
C ILE A 152 9.08 12.63 -7.67
N ASP A 153 8.85 12.81 -8.97
CA ASP A 153 9.86 12.69 -10.05
C ASP A 153 10.45 11.27 -10.23
N SER A 154 9.81 10.24 -9.71
CA SER A 154 10.20 8.85 -9.90
C SER A 154 9.14 8.08 -10.68
N ARG A 155 9.58 7.11 -11.49
CA ARG A 155 8.71 6.09 -12.09
C ARG A 155 8.78 4.75 -11.36
N VAL A 156 9.54 4.72 -10.27
CA VAL A 156 9.68 3.52 -9.44
C VAL A 156 8.71 3.60 -8.28
N THR A 157 7.75 2.70 -8.30
CA THR A 157 6.75 2.53 -7.24
C THR A 157 7.25 1.55 -6.21
N SER A 158 7.15 1.90 -4.95
CA SER A 158 7.47 1.04 -3.83
C SER A 158 6.18 0.46 -3.25
N MET A 159 6.09 -0.85 -3.22
CA MET A 159 5.01 -1.65 -2.63
C MET A 159 5.52 -2.23 -1.32
N VAL A 160 4.86 -1.89 -0.23
CA VAL A 160 5.30 -2.25 1.12
C VAL A 160 4.21 -3.07 1.79
N PHE A 161 4.59 -4.18 2.37
CA PHE A 161 3.73 -4.99 3.22
C PHE A 161 4.32 -5.14 4.61
N GLU A 162 3.47 -5.01 5.63
CA GLU A 162 3.84 -5.11 7.03
C GLU A 162 3.26 -6.39 7.64
N SER A 163 4.08 -7.14 8.38
CA SER A 163 3.66 -8.38 9.04
C SER A 163 4.54 -8.69 10.25
N PRO A 164 4.01 -9.37 11.27
CA PRO A 164 4.83 -9.92 12.35
C PRO A 164 5.82 -11.00 11.89
N ASP A 165 5.55 -11.67 10.75
CA ASP A 165 6.46 -12.65 10.15
C ASP A 165 7.22 -12.01 8.96
N PRO A 166 8.58 -11.90 9.04
CA PRO A 166 9.38 -11.30 7.98
C PRO A 166 9.33 -12.07 6.66
N LYS A 167 9.13 -13.39 6.70
CA LYS A 167 9.02 -14.22 5.49
C LYS A 167 7.68 -13.98 4.80
N LEU A 168 6.61 -13.87 5.59
CA LEU A 168 5.29 -13.54 5.08
C LEU A 168 5.28 -12.12 4.48
N ALA A 169 5.86 -11.14 5.16
CA ALA A 169 5.97 -9.78 4.65
C ALA A 169 6.64 -9.74 3.27
N ALA A 170 7.80 -10.40 3.13
CA ALA A 170 8.54 -10.44 1.87
C ALA A 170 7.77 -11.17 0.75
N ARG A 171 7.12 -12.30 1.08
CA ARG A 171 6.35 -13.08 0.12
C ARG A 171 5.16 -12.30 -0.42
N ILE A 172 4.37 -11.68 0.46
CA ILE A 172 3.20 -10.90 0.05
C ILE A 172 3.61 -9.65 -0.73
N ALA A 173 4.65 -8.91 -0.31
CA ALA A 173 5.14 -7.75 -1.05
C ALA A 173 5.60 -8.11 -2.47
N ASN A 174 6.27 -9.25 -2.65
CA ASN A 174 6.67 -9.75 -3.96
C ASN A 174 5.47 -10.22 -4.79
N SER A 175 4.53 -10.92 -4.17
CA SER A 175 3.30 -11.38 -4.84
C SER A 175 2.48 -10.20 -5.38
N TYR A 176 2.39 -9.07 -4.65
CA TYR A 176 1.78 -7.84 -5.16
C TYR A 176 2.47 -7.33 -6.43
N ALA A 177 3.81 -7.28 -6.42
CA ALA A 177 4.57 -6.82 -7.58
C ALA A 177 4.41 -7.75 -8.78
N GLU A 178 4.50 -9.06 -8.58
CA GLU A 178 4.34 -10.06 -9.63
C GLU A 178 2.94 -10.05 -10.23
N ASN A 179 1.90 -9.99 -9.40
CA ASN A 179 0.51 -9.91 -9.86
C ASN A 179 0.23 -8.62 -10.63
N TYR A 180 0.77 -7.49 -10.17
CA TYR A 180 0.65 -6.23 -10.90
C TYR A 180 1.31 -6.32 -12.29
N ILE A 181 2.53 -6.86 -12.38
CA ILE A 181 3.25 -7.03 -13.64
C ILE A 181 2.45 -7.97 -14.57
N ARG A 182 2.00 -9.11 -14.06
CA ARG A 182 1.19 -10.09 -14.81
C ARG A 182 -0.08 -9.47 -15.36
N ASN A 183 -0.82 -8.76 -14.53
CA ASN A 183 -2.07 -8.09 -14.93
C ASN A 183 -1.82 -6.97 -15.95
N ASN A 184 -0.71 -6.24 -15.84
CA ASN A 184 -0.35 -5.21 -16.79
C ASN A 184 0.03 -5.80 -18.16
N LEU A 185 0.82 -6.87 -18.16
CA LEU A 185 1.18 -7.60 -19.37
C LEU A 185 -0.05 -8.21 -20.07
N GLN A 186 -0.96 -8.81 -19.30
CA GLN A 186 -2.18 -9.39 -19.84
C GLN A 186 -3.04 -8.33 -20.55
N ARG A 187 -3.25 -7.18 -19.91
CA ARG A 187 -3.99 -6.05 -20.52
C ARG A 187 -3.34 -5.56 -21.81
N LYS A 188 -2.00 -5.44 -21.84
CA LYS A 188 -1.28 -5.04 -23.07
C LYS A 188 -1.44 -6.08 -24.17
N PHE A 189 -1.40 -7.34 -23.81
CA PHE A 189 -1.56 -8.45 -24.75
C PHE A 189 -2.96 -8.47 -25.34
N ASP A 190 -3.99 -8.33 -24.51
CA ASP A 190 -5.39 -8.33 -24.93
C ASP A 190 -5.68 -7.13 -25.87
N THR A 191 -5.21 -5.94 -25.53
CA THR A 191 -5.35 -4.75 -26.37
C THR A 191 -4.66 -4.94 -27.71
N SER A 192 -3.44 -5.49 -27.72
CA SER A 192 -2.67 -5.73 -28.94
C SER A 192 -3.26 -6.83 -29.81
N SER A 193 -3.85 -7.86 -29.22
CA SER A 193 -4.53 -8.95 -29.97
C SER A 193 -5.81 -8.46 -30.62
N TYR A 194 -6.62 -7.69 -29.90
CA TYR A 194 -7.83 -7.07 -30.43
C TYR A 194 -7.51 -6.13 -31.61
N ALA A 195 -6.49 -5.28 -31.48
CA ALA A 195 -6.08 -4.39 -32.56
C ALA A 195 -5.62 -5.17 -33.81
N ARG A 196 -4.91 -6.28 -33.64
CA ARG A 196 -4.49 -7.13 -34.76
C ARG A 196 -5.67 -7.81 -35.44
N GLU A 197 -6.63 -8.30 -34.69
CA GLU A 197 -7.82 -8.94 -35.25
C GLU A 197 -8.67 -7.95 -36.02
N PHE A 198 -8.89 -6.76 -35.45
CA PHE A 198 -9.59 -5.67 -36.13
C PHE A 198 -8.91 -5.25 -37.43
N LEU A 199 -7.57 -5.08 -37.43
CA LEU A 199 -6.81 -4.72 -38.63
C LEU A 199 -6.88 -5.83 -39.69
N LYS A 200 -6.86 -7.10 -39.29
CA LYS A 200 -7.02 -8.23 -40.21
C LYS A 200 -8.40 -8.22 -40.86
N GLU A 201 -9.45 -8.00 -40.07
CA GLU A 201 -10.82 -7.90 -40.62
C GLU A 201 -10.94 -6.73 -41.61
N GLN A 202 -10.35 -5.57 -41.31
CA GLN A 202 -10.33 -4.43 -42.25
C GLN A 202 -9.52 -4.72 -43.50
N LEU A 203 -8.41 -5.43 -43.41
CA LEU A 203 -7.61 -5.86 -44.55
C LEU A 203 -8.39 -6.84 -45.44
N ASP A 204 -9.04 -7.81 -44.86
CA ASP A 204 -9.85 -8.81 -45.58
C ASP A 204 -11.05 -8.13 -46.29
N ALA A 205 -11.70 -7.17 -45.62
CA ALA A 205 -12.79 -6.39 -46.22
C ALA A 205 -12.30 -5.48 -47.35
N ALA A 206 -11.12 -4.85 -47.21
CA ALA A 206 -10.52 -4.03 -48.28
C ALA A 206 -10.10 -4.88 -49.50
N ALA A 207 -9.52 -6.06 -49.25
CA ALA A 207 -9.15 -7.01 -50.31
C ALA A 207 -10.37 -7.51 -51.08
N ALA A 208 -11.47 -7.81 -50.39
CA ALA A 208 -12.74 -8.21 -51.01
C ALA A 208 -13.31 -7.07 -51.91
N ARG A 209 -13.29 -5.80 -51.42
CA ARG A 209 -13.74 -4.64 -52.20
C ARG A 209 -12.88 -4.42 -53.43
N LEU A 210 -11.56 -4.58 -53.32
CA LEU A 210 -10.63 -4.45 -54.47
C LEU A 210 -10.94 -5.52 -55.53
N GLY A 211 -11.06 -6.79 -55.12
CA GLY A 211 -11.40 -7.88 -56.04
C GLY A 211 -12.76 -7.72 -56.70
N GLU A 212 -13.74 -7.09 -56.04
CA GLU A 212 -15.05 -6.75 -56.66
C GLU A 212 -14.93 -5.60 -57.64
N SER A 213 -14.11 -4.58 -57.32
CA SER A 213 -13.90 -3.46 -58.24
C SER A 213 -13.14 -3.87 -59.53
N GLU A 214 -12.14 -4.74 -59.40
CA GLU A 214 -11.42 -5.32 -60.51
C GLU A 214 -12.32 -6.16 -61.44
N ARG A 215 -13.24 -6.95 -60.89
CA ARG A 215 -14.21 -7.71 -61.67
C ARG A 215 -15.22 -6.82 -62.40
N LYS A 216 -15.53 -5.65 -61.88
CA LYS A 216 -16.42 -4.69 -62.53
C LYS A 216 -15.73 -3.87 -63.63
N ALA A 217 -14.40 -3.83 -63.62
CA ALA A 217 -13.60 -3.08 -64.60
C ALA A 217 -13.17 -3.91 -65.85
N LEU A 218 -13.36 -5.22 -65.81
CA LEU A 218 -13.19 -6.18 -66.91
C LEU A 218 -14.51 -6.45 -67.59
#